data_fc7ad3005b87479c4ff9dbda495ee38c
#
_entry.id   fc7ad3005b87479c4ff9dbda495ee38c
#
_cell.length_a   1.000
_cell.length_b   1.000
_cell.length_c   1.000
_cell.angle_alpha   90.00
_cell.angle_beta   90.00
_cell.angle_gamma   90.00
#
_symmetry.space_group_name_H-M   'P 1'
#
loop_
_entity.id
_entity.type
_entity.pdbx_description
1 polymer ?
#
loop_
_entity_poly.entity_id
_entity_poly.type
_entity_poly.pdbx_seq_one_letter_code
_entity_poly.pdbx_strand_id
1 'polypeptide(L)'
;MVLFHDDIGHRSQKVRIVIAEKGITCNLEVLSKDDLPKEILEINPDGHLPLLVDRELSLYHSGLIVEYLDERFPHPPLLPVYPVSRAQFRLILQRIEKDWAENLDVLENTNSSKPQITKARNDLQKNISNSLAMFDNKKFFRNDEFSVLDAVIIPILLRLDHHQIKIPNNKASKPLFDYIERMQDL
;
A
#
# COMPACT_ATOMS: atom_id res chain seq x y z
N MET A 1 -14.60 12.67 -9.71
CA MET A 1 -14.00 11.47 -9.12
C MET A 1 -14.05 11.60 -7.61
N VAL A 2 -14.44 10.53 -6.91
CA VAL A 2 -14.54 10.47 -5.45
C VAL A 2 -13.83 9.20 -4.97
N LEU A 3 -13.02 9.31 -3.93
CA LEU A 3 -12.44 8.18 -3.22
C LEU A 3 -13.10 8.06 -1.84
N PHE A 4 -13.83 6.99 -1.63
CA PHE A 4 -14.30 6.58 -0.31
C PHE A 4 -13.21 5.73 0.35
N HIS A 5 -12.77 6.12 1.54
CA HIS A 5 -11.63 5.49 2.18
C HIS A 5 -11.76 5.48 3.71
N ASP A 6 -11.12 4.54 4.36
CA ASP A 6 -10.89 4.63 5.79
C ASP A 6 -9.67 5.50 6.09
N ASP A 7 -9.64 6.09 7.28
CA ASP A 7 -8.60 7.05 7.67
C ASP A 7 -7.25 6.38 7.95
N ILE A 8 -7.29 5.20 8.57
CA ILE A 8 -6.10 4.55 9.11
C ILE A 8 -5.57 3.36 8.29
N GLY A 9 -6.36 2.77 7.39
CA GLY A 9 -5.98 1.55 6.68
C GLY A 9 -4.85 1.77 5.67
N HIS A 10 -3.90 0.85 5.64
CA HIS A 10 -2.75 0.92 4.73
C HIS A 10 -3.15 0.88 3.25
N ARG A 11 -4.24 0.17 2.92
CA ARG A 11 -4.74 0.06 1.54
C ARG A 11 -5.34 1.38 1.04
N SER A 12 -6.06 2.08 1.91
CA SER A 12 -6.58 3.42 1.62
C SER A 12 -5.45 4.45 1.53
N GLN A 13 -4.48 4.37 2.43
CA GLN A 13 -3.31 5.25 2.39
C GLN A 13 -2.51 5.08 1.09
N LYS A 14 -2.30 3.86 0.60
CA LYS A 14 -1.67 3.58 -0.69
C LYS A 14 -2.31 4.39 -1.84
N VAL A 15 -3.64 4.39 -1.92
CA VAL A 15 -4.36 5.11 -2.98
C VAL A 15 -4.26 6.63 -2.79
N ARG A 16 -4.37 7.13 -1.55
CA ARG A 16 -4.18 8.55 -1.27
C ARG A 16 -2.79 9.05 -1.67
N ILE A 17 -1.75 8.27 -1.41
CA ILE A 17 -0.38 8.58 -1.82
C ILE A 17 -0.29 8.70 -3.35
N VAL A 18 -0.88 7.75 -4.09
CA VAL A 18 -0.88 7.80 -5.57
C VAL A 18 -1.64 9.02 -6.10
N ILE A 19 -2.79 9.37 -5.51
CA ILE A 19 -3.56 10.57 -5.87
C ILE A 19 -2.72 11.83 -5.64
N ALA A 20 -2.04 11.92 -4.50
CA ALA A 20 -1.19 13.07 -4.15
C ALA A 20 0.02 13.16 -5.08
N GLU A 21 0.75 12.08 -5.29
CA GLU A 21 1.95 12.04 -6.13
C GLU A 21 1.66 12.42 -7.60
N LYS A 22 0.49 12.02 -8.11
CA LYS A 22 0.05 12.37 -9.46
C LYS A 22 -0.63 13.75 -9.56
N GLY A 23 -0.83 14.45 -8.44
CA GLY A 23 -1.55 15.73 -8.42
C GLY A 23 -2.99 15.61 -8.91
N ILE A 24 -3.67 14.49 -8.66
CA ILE A 24 -5.03 14.24 -9.14
C ILE A 24 -6.03 14.96 -8.26
N THR A 25 -6.92 15.74 -8.89
CA THR A 25 -8.07 16.34 -8.18
C THR A 25 -9.13 15.26 -7.93
N CYS A 26 -9.31 14.90 -6.66
CA CYS A 26 -10.24 13.87 -6.20
C CYS A 26 -10.88 14.30 -4.88
N ASN A 27 -12.18 14.14 -4.74
CA ASN A 27 -12.85 14.29 -3.45
C ASN A 27 -12.52 13.08 -2.58
N LEU A 28 -12.07 13.32 -1.37
CA LEU A 28 -11.75 12.28 -0.39
C LEU A 28 -12.83 12.24 0.68
N GLU A 29 -13.55 11.11 0.76
CA GLU A 29 -14.65 10.89 1.70
C GLU A 29 -14.25 9.79 2.68
N VAL A 30 -14.10 10.18 3.95
CA VAL A 30 -13.74 9.24 5.01
C VAL A 30 -14.97 8.44 5.44
N LEU A 31 -14.85 7.11 5.42
CA LEU A 31 -15.88 6.20 5.90
C LEU A 31 -15.34 5.29 7.02
N SER A 32 -16.23 4.94 7.94
CA SER A 32 -15.93 3.88 8.91
C SER A 32 -16.23 2.52 8.30
N LYS A 33 -15.31 1.57 8.42
CA LYS A 33 -15.52 0.19 7.98
C LYS A 33 -16.66 -0.51 8.74
N ASP A 34 -16.92 -0.06 9.97
CA ASP A 34 -17.93 -0.65 10.84
C ASP A 34 -19.35 -0.11 10.58
N ASP A 35 -19.48 0.98 9.81
CA ASP A 35 -20.76 1.64 9.52
C ASP A 35 -20.76 2.22 8.10
N LEU A 36 -20.79 1.33 7.11
CA LEU A 36 -20.83 1.73 5.71
C LEU A 36 -22.26 2.08 5.28
N PRO A 37 -22.47 3.20 4.55
CA PRO A 37 -23.74 3.55 3.95
C PRO A 37 -24.27 2.44 3.03
N LYS A 38 -25.59 2.27 2.97
CA LYS A 38 -26.23 1.25 2.12
C LYS A 38 -25.88 1.42 0.65
N GLU A 39 -25.80 2.65 0.19
CA GLU A 39 -25.45 3.01 -1.18
C GLU A 39 -24.04 2.52 -1.55
N ILE A 40 -23.13 2.54 -0.59
CA ILE A 40 -21.76 2.01 -0.76
C ILE A 40 -21.79 0.48 -0.82
N LEU A 41 -22.59 -0.18 0.03
CA LEU A 41 -22.73 -1.63 0.02
C LEU A 41 -23.45 -2.18 -1.21
N GLU A 42 -24.33 -1.40 -1.86
CA GLU A 42 -24.94 -1.76 -3.14
C GLU A 42 -23.92 -1.83 -4.28
N ILE A 43 -22.92 -0.95 -4.27
CA ILE A 43 -21.83 -0.90 -5.26
C ILE A 43 -20.72 -1.89 -4.92
N ASN A 44 -20.44 -2.09 -3.64
CA ASN A 44 -19.36 -2.88 -3.10
C ASN A 44 -19.87 -3.75 -1.94
N PRO A 45 -20.53 -4.88 -2.25
CA PRO A 45 -21.21 -5.71 -1.24
C PRO A 45 -20.27 -6.24 -0.14
N ASP A 46 -18.99 -6.44 -0.45
CA ASP A 46 -18.00 -6.91 0.51
C ASP A 46 -17.49 -5.81 1.45
N GLY A 47 -17.91 -4.56 1.22
CA GLY A 47 -17.52 -3.42 2.05
C GLY A 47 -16.03 -3.09 2.05
N HIS A 48 -15.31 -3.45 0.99
CA HIS A 48 -13.87 -3.18 0.91
C HIS A 48 -13.59 -1.69 0.68
N LEU A 49 -12.75 -1.11 1.53
CA LEU A 49 -12.19 0.22 1.32
C LEU A 49 -10.71 0.08 0.94
N PRO A 50 -10.20 0.96 0.07
CA PRO A 50 -10.86 2.08 -0.59
C PRO A 50 -11.78 1.68 -1.75
N LEU A 51 -12.78 2.53 -2.04
CA LEU A 51 -13.66 2.47 -3.20
C LEU A 51 -13.49 3.78 -4.00
N LEU A 52 -13.13 3.67 -5.27
CA LEU A 52 -13.05 4.79 -6.19
C LEU A 52 -14.29 4.82 -7.08
N VAL A 53 -14.92 5.96 -7.17
CA VAL A 53 -16.01 6.22 -8.14
C VAL A 53 -15.56 7.31 -9.11
N ASP A 54 -15.51 6.98 -10.40
CA ASP A 54 -15.23 7.92 -11.48
C ASP A 54 -16.28 7.77 -12.58
N ARG A 55 -17.20 8.71 -12.64
CA ARG A 55 -18.39 8.68 -13.52
C ARG A 55 -19.23 7.41 -13.26
N GLU A 56 -19.35 6.54 -14.26
CA GLU A 56 -20.08 5.27 -14.17
C GLU A 56 -19.22 4.09 -13.66
N LEU A 57 -17.91 4.32 -13.49
CA LEU A 57 -16.99 3.30 -13.03
C LEU A 57 -16.89 3.32 -11.51
N SER A 58 -17.07 2.17 -10.89
CA SER A 58 -16.80 1.92 -9.48
C SER A 58 -15.75 0.84 -9.34
N LEU A 59 -14.64 1.16 -8.67
CA LEU A 59 -13.52 0.25 -8.44
C LEU A 59 -13.26 0.10 -6.94
N TYR A 60 -13.23 -1.13 -6.48
CA TYR A 60 -12.68 -1.52 -5.19
C TYR A 60 -11.47 -2.44 -5.42
N HIS A 61 -10.67 -2.75 -4.40
CA HIS A 61 -9.31 -3.29 -4.46
C HIS A 61 -8.26 -2.23 -4.85
N SER A 62 -7.51 -1.83 -3.86
CA SER A 62 -6.53 -0.73 -3.97
C SER A 62 -5.49 -0.92 -5.09
N GLY A 63 -5.13 -2.16 -5.44
CA GLY A 63 -4.23 -2.45 -6.55
C GLY A 63 -4.82 -2.07 -7.90
N LEU A 64 -6.10 -2.43 -8.14
CA LEU A 64 -6.81 -2.06 -9.38
C LEU A 64 -7.02 -0.55 -9.49
N ILE A 65 -7.35 0.09 -8.35
CA ILE A 65 -7.50 1.55 -8.31
C ILE A 65 -6.20 2.24 -8.71
N VAL A 66 -5.06 1.79 -8.17
CA VAL A 66 -3.75 2.37 -8.48
C VAL A 66 -3.38 2.17 -9.95
N GLU A 67 -3.61 0.98 -10.53
CA GLU A 67 -3.37 0.74 -11.96
C GLU A 67 -4.29 1.63 -12.83
N TYR A 68 -5.58 1.73 -12.51
CA TYR A 68 -6.50 2.62 -13.20
C TYR A 68 -6.06 4.09 -13.16
N LEU A 69 -5.64 4.57 -11.98
CA LEU A 69 -5.17 5.96 -11.84
C LEU A 69 -3.90 6.21 -12.64
N ASP A 70 -2.97 5.24 -12.71
CA ASP A 70 -1.75 5.37 -13.50
C ASP A 70 -2.02 5.38 -15.01
N GLU A 71 -2.96 4.57 -15.49
CA GLU A 71 -3.40 4.54 -16.88
C GLU A 71 -4.23 5.76 -17.27
N ARG A 72 -5.12 6.22 -16.39
CA ARG A 72 -5.99 7.38 -16.61
C ARG A 72 -5.23 8.70 -16.61
N PHE A 73 -4.19 8.79 -15.81
CA PHE A 73 -3.30 9.94 -15.64
C PHE A 73 -1.84 9.50 -15.88
N PRO A 74 -1.40 9.39 -17.13
CA PRO A 74 -0.15 8.70 -17.45
C PRO A 74 1.13 9.44 -17.02
N HIS A 75 1.03 10.67 -16.52
CA HIS A 75 2.18 11.47 -16.09
C HIS A 75 2.04 11.99 -14.66
N PRO A 76 3.08 11.85 -13.81
CA PRO A 76 4.25 10.98 -14.02
C PRO A 76 3.86 9.49 -14.01
N PRO A 77 4.53 8.61 -14.80
CA PRO A 77 4.25 7.19 -14.79
C PRO A 77 4.77 6.56 -13.49
N LEU A 78 3.92 5.83 -12.79
CA LEU A 78 4.29 5.12 -11.56
C LEU A 78 4.59 3.64 -11.80
N LEU A 79 4.23 3.12 -12.99
CA LEU A 79 4.57 1.79 -13.48
C LEU A 79 5.49 1.90 -14.71
N PRO A 80 6.46 0.99 -14.88
CA PRO A 80 7.31 0.98 -16.05
C PRO A 80 6.51 0.88 -17.36
N VAL A 81 6.91 1.65 -18.37
CA VAL A 81 6.23 1.67 -19.67
C VAL A 81 6.54 0.41 -20.48
N TYR A 82 7.79 -0.10 -20.41
CA TYR A 82 8.20 -1.27 -21.18
C TYR A 82 7.63 -2.57 -20.63
N PRO A 83 7.06 -3.46 -21.48
CA PRO A 83 6.36 -4.67 -21.05
C PRO A 83 7.19 -5.59 -20.14
N VAL A 84 8.47 -5.81 -20.47
CA VAL A 84 9.35 -6.69 -19.67
C VAL A 84 9.57 -6.10 -18.27
N SER A 85 9.94 -4.83 -18.20
CA SER A 85 10.15 -4.14 -16.92
C SER A 85 8.84 -4.09 -16.12
N ARG A 86 7.71 -3.83 -16.78
CA ARG A 86 6.39 -3.82 -16.14
C ARG A 86 6.03 -5.19 -15.57
N ALA A 87 6.31 -6.27 -16.28
CA ALA A 87 6.07 -7.64 -15.79
C ALA A 87 6.94 -7.96 -14.57
N GLN A 88 8.22 -7.63 -14.60
CA GLN A 88 9.14 -7.79 -13.46
C GLN A 88 8.67 -6.98 -12.25
N PHE A 89 8.21 -5.75 -12.48
CA PHE A 89 7.70 -4.86 -11.45
C PHE A 89 6.43 -5.43 -10.79
N ARG A 90 5.50 -5.96 -11.60
CA ARG A 90 4.28 -6.63 -11.10
C ARG A 90 4.58 -7.89 -10.29
N LEU A 91 5.64 -8.63 -10.61
CA LEU A 91 6.08 -9.76 -9.77
C LEU A 91 6.52 -9.30 -8.38
N ILE A 92 7.24 -8.18 -8.29
CA ILE A 92 7.64 -7.61 -7.00
C ILE A 92 6.39 -7.13 -6.23
N LEU A 93 5.49 -6.41 -6.89
CA LEU A 93 4.21 -5.98 -6.29
C LEU A 93 3.41 -7.14 -5.73
N GLN A 94 3.23 -8.20 -6.51
CA GLN A 94 2.49 -9.39 -6.10
C GLN A 94 3.13 -10.06 -4.87
N ARG A 95 4.46 -10.10 -4.83
CA ARG A 95 5.18 -10.66 -3.68
C ARG A 95 5.00 -9.79 -2.43
N ILE A 96 5.10 -8.46 -2.55
CA ILE A 96 4.88 -7.54 -1.43
C ILE A 96 3.42 -7.63 -0.95
N GLU A 97 2.44 -7.67 -1.85
CA GLU A 97 1.03 -7.84 -1.47
C GLU A 97 0.83 -9.13 -0.67
N LYS A 98 1.33 -10.26 -1.16
CA LYS A 98 1.18 -11.55 -0.49
C LYS A 98 1.95 -11.66 0.81
N ASP A 99 3.23 -11.27 0.81
CA ASP A 99 4.14 -11.53 1.93
C ASP A 99 4.07 -10.44 3.01
N TRP A 100 3.65 -9.20 2.66
CA TRP A 100 3.62 -8.07 3.59
C TRP A 100 2.20 -7.55 3.81
N ALA A 101 1.48 -7.15 2.76
CA ALA A 101 0.18 -6.48 2.90
C ALA A 101 -0.90 -7.40 3.48
N GLU A 102 -1.00 -8.66 3.04
CA GLU A 102 -1.96 -9.63 3.59
C GLU A 102 -1.70 -9.91 5.08
N ASN A 103 -0.43 -9.97 5.51
CA ASN A 103 -0.12 -10.11 6.93
C ASN A 103 -0.52 -8.87 7.72
N LEU A 104 -0.34 -7.68 7.16
CA LEU A 104 -0.78 -6.45 7.79
C LEU A 104 -2.32 -6.37 7.88
N ASP A 105 -3.05 -6.83 6.85
CA ASP A 105 -4.52 -6.92 6.91
C ASP A 105 -4.98 -7.78 8.09
N VAL A 106 -4.29 -8.91 8.36
CA VAL A 106 -4.60 -9.76 9.53
C VAL A 106 -4.34 -9.01 10.84
N LEU A 107 -3.28 -8.20 10.91
CA LEU A 107 -2.96 -7.41 12.11
C LEU A 107 -3.94 -6.26 12.34
N GLU A 108 -4.48 -5.67 11.27
CA GLU A 108 -5.46 -4.57 11.33
C GLU A 108 -6.91 -5.05 11.47
N ASN A 109 -7.18 -6.35 11.27
CA ASN A 109 -8.53 -6.90 11.38
C ASN A 109 -8.89 -7.20 12.84
N THR A 110 -9.88 -6.49 13.35
CA THR A 110 -10.37 -6.63 14.73
C THR A 110 -10.93 -8.02 15.06
N ASN A 111 -11.32 -8.79 14.04
CA ASN A 111 -11.84 -10.16 14.19
C ASN A 111 -10.74 -11.23 14.16
N SER A 112 -9.48 -10.86 13.99
CA SER A 112 -8.38 -11.81 13.97
C SER A 112 -8.14 -12.42 15.35
N SER A 113 -8.00 -13.75 15.40
CA SER A 113 -7.66 -14.47 16.61
C SER A 113 -6.21 -14.22 17.05
N LYS A 114 -5.92 -14.39 18.34
CA LYS A 114 -4.54 -14.24 18.87
C LYS A 114 -3.49 -15.08 18.12
N PRO A 115 -3.74 -16.37 17.79
CA PRO A 115 -2.79 -17.16 16.99
C PRO A 115 -2.56 -16.58 15.60
N GLN A 116 -3.61 -16.08 14.91
CA GLN A 116 -3.48 -15.44 13.60
C GLN A 116 -2.63 -14.18 13.69
N ILE A 117 -2.89 -13.31 14.67
CA ILE A 117 -2.11 -12.08 14.92
C ILE A 117 -0.64 -12.42 15.17
N THR A 118 -0.35 -13.42 16.02
CA THR A 118 1.02 -13.83 16.33
C THR A 118 1.74 -14.36 15.08
N LYS A 119 1.06 -15.19 14.31
CA LYS A 119 1.60 -15.74 13.06
C LYS A 119 1.88 -14.62 12.06
N ALA A 120 0.91 -13.76 11.79
CA ALA A 120 1.06 -12.66 10.83
C ALA A 120 2.19 -11.70 11.20
N ARG A 121 2.35 -11.37 12.49
CA ARG A 121 3.45 -10.55 13.00
C ARG A 121 4.81 -11.20 12.72
N ASN A 122 4.96 -12.47 13.05
CA ASN A 122 6.20 -13.21 12.84
C ASN A 122 6.54 -13.36 11.35
N ASP A 123 5.52 -13.66 10.52
CA ASP A 123 5.69 -13.81 9.08
C ASP A 123 6.09 -12.48 8.43
N LEU A 124 5.42 -11.37 8.79
CA LEU A 124 5.74 -10.04 8.29
C LEU A 124 7.16 -9.61 8.70
N GLN A 125 7.53 -9.79 9.97
CA GLN A 125 8.88 -9.51 10.45
C GLN A 125 9.94 -10.31 9.69
N LYS A 126 9.71 -11.61 9.49
CA LYS A 126 10.61 -12.49 8.74
C LYS A 126 10.72 -12.08 7.28
N ASN A 127 9.59 -11.78 6.63
CA ASN A 127 9.55 -11.43 5.21
C ASN A 127 10.26 -10.11 4.93
N ILE A 128 10.07 -9.09 5.79
CA ILE A 128 10.81 -7.82 5.69
C ILE A 128 12.30 -8.05 5.94
N SER A 129 12.66 -8.82 6.97
CA SER A 129 14.06 -9.13 7.28
C SER A 129 14.77 -9.85 6.12
N ASN A 130 14.08 -10.76 5.44
CA ASN A 130 14.59 -11.45 4.25
C ASN A 130 14.70 -10.54 3.01
N SER A 131 14.04 -9.40 3.03
CA SER A 131 14.00 -8.45 1.91
C SER A 131 14.94 -7.25 2.09
N LEU A 132 15.75 -7.22 3.16
CA LEU A 132 16.65 -6.08 3.45
C LEU A 132 17.60 -5.75 2.29
N ALA A 133 18.06 -6.76 1.56
CA ALA A 133 18.93 -6.57 0.39
C ALA A 133 18.24 -5.88 -0.79
N MET A 134 16.91 -5.70 -0.75
CA MET A 134 16.15 -4.95 -1.76
C MET A 134 16.19 -3.44 -1.51
N PHE A 135 16.57 -3.01 -0.31
CA PHE A 135 16.75 -1.59 0.02
C PHE A 135 18.19 -1.19 -0.29
N ASP A 136 18.33 -0.19 -1.09
CA ASP A 136 19.61 0.39 -1.51
C ASP A 136 19.68 1.88 -1.16
N ASN A 137 20.75 2.56 -1.58
CA ASN A 137 20.94 3.98 -1.31
C ASN A 137 20.23 4.89 -2.33
N LYS A 138 19.29 4.38 -3.12
CA LYS A 138 18.50 5.18 -4.03
C LYS A 138 17.46 6.02 -3.27
N LYS A 139 16.99 7.08 -3.94
CA LYS A 139 16.02 7.99 -3.33
C LYS A 139 14.71 7.25 -2.96
N PHE A 140 14.23 6.39 -3.87
CA PHE A 140 13.02 5.58 -3.72
C PHE A 140 13.35 4.10 -3.76
N PHE A 141 12.36 3.24 -3.59
CA PHE A 141 12.59 1.80 -3.54
C PHE A 141 13.08 1.27 -4.89
N ARG A 142 14.37 0.89 -4.92
CA ARG A 142 15.08 0.39 -6.12
C ARG A 142 15.08 1.33 -7.32
N ASN A 143 14.72 2.59 -7.15
CA ASN A 143 14.63 3.56 -8.22
C ASN A 143 15.01 4.96 -7.74
N ASP A 144 15.30 5.85 -8.69
CA ASP A 144 15.56 7.27 -8.43
C ASP A 144 14.29 8.12 -8.59
N GLU A 145 13.20 7.52 -9.08
CA GLU A 145 11.87 8.11 -9.21
C GLU A 145 10.85 7.34 -8.37
N PHE A 146 9.83 8.05 -7.86
CA PHE A 146 8.73 7.46 -7.11
C PHE A 146 7.94 6.47 -7.99
N SER A 147 7.50 5.37 -7.41
CA SER A 147 6.76 4.33 -8.10
C SER A 147 5.62 3.75 -7.27
N VAL A 148 4.80 2.90 -7.89
CA VAL A 148 3.75 2.16 -7.16
C VAL A 148 4.34 1.30 -6.04
N LEU A 149 5.59 0.81 -6.17
CA LEU A 149 6.25 0.05 -5.09
C LEU A 149 6.37 0.90 -3.82
N ASP A 150 6.76 2.17 -3.97
CA ASP A 150 6.86 3.09 -2.83
C ASP A 150 5.48 3.32 -2.20
N ALA A 151 4.46 3.57 -3.01
CA ALA A 151 3.09 3.76 -2.54
C ALA A 151 2.54 2.55 -1.76
N VAL A 152 2.98 1.33 -2.09
CA VAL A 152 2.59 0.09 -1.38
C VAL A 152 3.42 -0.11 -0.11
N ILE A 153 4.73 0.10 -0.19
CA ILE A 153 5.69 -0.21 0.88
C ILE A 153 5.61 0.78 2.04
N ILE A 154 5.51 2.08 1.73
CA ILE A 154 5.50 3.16 2.74
C ILE A 154 4.43 2.92 3.82
N PRO A 155 3.14 2.72 3.48
CA PRO A 155 2.11 2.51 4.49
C PRO A 155 2.37 1.31 5.40
N ILE A 156 3.00 0.25 4.87
CA ILE A 156 3.33 -0.95 5.62
C ILE A 156 4.47 -0.67 6.60
N LEU A 157 5.54 -0.05 6.12
CA LEU A 157 6.72 0.23 6.93
C LEU A 157 6.45 1.21 8.07
N LEU A 158 5.59 2.21 7.84
CA LEU A 158 5.19 3.19 8.86
C LEU A 158 4.37 2.57 10.01
N ARG A 159 3.85 1.35 9.83
CA ARG A 159 3.03 0.65 10.85
C ARG A 159 3.79 -0.40 11.64
N LEU A 160 5.08 -0.63 11.35
CA LEU A 160 5.86 -1.68 12.01
C LEU A 160 5.90 -1.52 13.53
N ASP A 161 6.17 -0.31 14.01
CA ASP A 161 6.23 -0.03 15.45
C ASP A 161 4.87 -0.19 16.12
N HIS A 162 3.79 0.27 15.47
CA HIS A 162 2.42 0.12 15.97
C HIS A 162 2.07 -1.36 16.20
N HIS A 163 2.48 -2.23 15.30
CA HIS A 163 2.25 -3.67 15.39
C HIS A 163 3.35 -4.45 16.11
N GLN A 164 4.29 -3.74 16.78
CA GLN A 164 5.39 -4.33 17.55
C GLN A 164 6.29 -5.24 16.70
N ILE A 165 6.48 -4.89 15.43
CA ILE A 165 7.38 -5.59 14.51
C ILE A 165 8.76 -4.94 14.60
N LYS A 166 9.72 -5.68 15.16
CA LYS A 166 11.07 -5.18 15.43
C LYS A 166 12.04 -5.72 14.39
N ILE A 167 12.56 -4.85 13.55
CA ILE A 167 13.65 -5.17 12.65
C ILE A 167 14.97 -4.80 13.39
N PRO A 168 15.91 -5.73 13.57
CA PRO A 168 17.18 -5.42 14.24
C PRO A 168 17.92 -4.30 13.52
N ASN A 169 18.29 -3.24 14.26
CA ASN A 169 19.06 -2.14 13.69
C ASN A 169 20.54 -2.54 13.60
N ASN A 170 21.00 -2.83 12.40
CA ASN A 170 22.37 -3.25 12.11
C ASN A 170 22.78 -2.78 10.69
N LYS A 171 23.98 -3.11 10.26
CA LYS A 171 24.50 -2.70 8.95
C LYS A 171 23.61 -3.15 7.77
N ALA A 172 22.97 -4.32 7.87
CA ALA A 172 22.13 -4.85 6.78
C ALA A 172 20.77 -4.16 6.70
N SER A 173 20.23 -3.71 7.84
CA SER A 173 18.93 -3.02 7.90
C SER A 173 19.03 -1.50 7.78
N LYS A 174 20.25 -0.94 7.85
CA LYS A 174 20.45 0.52 7.74
C LYS A 174 19.77 1.13 6.51
N PRO A 175 19.88 0.58 5.28
CA PRO A 175 19.22 1.15 4.10
C PRO A 175 17.69 1.18 4.21
N LEU A 176 17.08 0.20 4.91
CA LEU A 176 15.65 0.20 5.20
C LEU A 176 15.27 1.39 6.10
N PHE A 177 16.00 1.61 7.20
CA PHE A 177 15.70 2.71 8.12
C PHE A 177 15.95 4.08 7.46
N ASP A 178 17.02 4.22 6.69
CA ASP A 178 17.32 5.43 5.92
C ASP A 178 16.20 5.70 4.87
N TYR A 179 15.62 4.64 4.29
CA TYR A 179 14.46 4.76 3.39
C TYR A 179 13.21 5.22 4.15
N ILE A 180 12.88 4.61 5.30
CA ILE A 180 11.73 4.99 6.12
C ILE A 180 11.83 6.47 6.52
N GLU A 181 12.98 6.92 7.00
CA GLU A 181 13.22 8.31 7.40
C GLU A 181 12.96 9.27 6.22
N ARG A 182 13.52 8.99 5.04
CA ARG A 182 13.28 9.82 3.84
C ARG A 182 11.79 9.88 3.42
N MET A 183 11.06 8.79 3.62
CA MET A 183 9.64 8.69 3.22
C MET A 183 8.69 9.35 4.23
N GLN A 184 9.13 9.61 5.45
CA GLN A 184 8.35 10.36 6.44
C GLN A 184 8.33 11.87 6.14
N ASP A 185 9.32 12.36 5.39
CA ASP A 185 9.47 13.77 5.04
C ASP A 185 8.79 14.16 3.71
N LEU A 186 8.13 13.20 3.03
CA LEU A 186 7.35 13.41 1.81
C LEU A 186 5.90 13.71 2.13
#